data_494eaca068e855e1e0353d42de11d9eb
#
_entry.id   494eaca068e855e1e0353d42de11d9eb
#
_cell.length_a   1.000
_cell.length_b   1.000
_cell.length_c   1.000
_cell.angle_alpha   90.00
_cell.angle_beta   90.00
_cell.angle_gamma   90.00
#
_symmetry.space_group_name_H-M   'P 1'
#
loop_
_entity.id
_entity.type
_entity.pdbx_description
1 polymer ?
#
loop_
_entity_poly.entity_id
_entity_poly.type
_entity_poly.pdbx_seq_one_letter_code
_entity_poly.pdbx_strand_id
1 'polypeptide(L)'
;RPEVEHLTFIYLLYLANSVLSYLLVYQRTLIEAHQMNYVVLIYQTGFLVLQDLLQIVVLLTTGNFILFLLMYLMCTVLSNVCISRKAEKLFPYLKEKEKERLPAEERTGLFQNIRAMMMHKLGTVVVNNPDNLLISAFVDVVSVGIYSNYYLLIGSVRQVLDQVFAGITASVGNLGATEDQGKIREIFETAFFIGQWLYGFAAICLYELLNPFVELAFGRQYLFERSVVMILCLNFFINGTRKAVLTFRDSMGLFWFDRYKALAEAALNLVLSILLVRQYQTLGVFIGTFLSTILTSV
;
A
#
# COMPACT_ATOMS: atom_id res chain seq x y z
N ARG A 1 23.62 4.47 -21.21
CA ARG A 1 22.55 3.65 -20.57
C ARG A 1 22.79 2.23 -21.02
N PRO A 2 22.86 1.22 -20.15
CA PRO A 2 22.83 -0.14 -20.60
C PRO A 2 21.46 -0.35 -21.29
N GLU A 3 21.48 -0.66 -22.58
CA GLU A 3 20.28 -1.01 -23.31
C GLU A 3 19.77 -2.34 -22.75
N VAL A 4 18.68 -2.28 -21.99
CA VAL A 4 18.03 -3.49 -21.52
C VAL A 4 17.34 -4.11 -22.74
N GLU A 5 17.84 -5.26 -23.19
CA GLU A 5 17.23 -6.01 -24.28
C GLU A 5 15.75 -6.28 -23.96
N HIS A 6 14.88 -6.04 -24.94
CA HIS A 6 13.43 -6.24 -24.82
C HIS A 6 12.69 -5.39 -23.76
N LEU A 7 13.18 -4.17 -23.42
CA LEU A 7 12.56 -3.29 -22.43
C LEU A 7 11.05 -3.10 -22.66
N THR A 8 10.63 -2.87 -23.90
CA THR A 8 9.22 -2.71 -24.26
C THR A 8 8.39 -3.95 -23.94
N PHE A 9 8.93 -5.14 -24.22
CA PHE A 9 8.24 -6.41 -23.93
C PHE A 9 8.13 -6.66 -22.41
N ILE A 10 9.17 -6.37 -21.65
CA ILE A 10 9.19 -6.42 -20.19
C ILE A 10 8.10 -5.48 -19.63
N TYR A 11 8.05 -4.25 -20.13
CA TYR A 11 7.01 -3.29 -19.72
C TYR A 11 5.59 -3.79 -20.02
N LEU A 12 5.37 -4.37 -21.19
CA LEU A 12 4.07 -4.95 -21.57
C LEU A 12 3.67 -6.13 -20.67
N LEU A 13 4.62 -6.96 -20.23
CA LEU A 13 4.35 -8.05 -19.28
C LEU A 13 3.94 -7.53 -17.91
N TYR A 14 4.60 -6.47 -17.40
CA TYR A 14 4.18 -5.82 -16.15
C TYR A 14 2.78 -5.19 -16.27
N LEU A 15 2.51 -4.53 -17.40
CA LEU A 15 1.19 -3.96 -17.67
C LEU A 15 0.12 -5.05 -17.76
N ALA A 16 0.41 -6.16 -18.46
CA ALA A 16 -0.47 -7.31 -18.54
C ALA A 16 -0.76 -7.91 -17.16
N ASN A 17 0.26 -8.06 -16.32
CA ASN A 17 0.06 -8.54 -14.94
C ASN A 17 -0.84 -7.61 -14.13
N SER A 18 -0.64 -6.30 -14.26
CA SER A 18 -1.50 -5.31 -13.59
C SER A 18 -2.95 -5.42 -14.05
N VAL A 19 -3.21 -5.58 -15.34
CA VAL A 19 -4.58 -5.78 -15.89
C VAL A 19 -5.18 -7.11 -15.41
N LEU A 20 -4.41 -8.20 -15.48
CA LEU A 20 -4.87 -9.53 -15.08
C LEU A 20 -5.10 -9.67 -13.57
N SER A 21 -4.44 -8.85 -12.75
CA SER A 21 -4.69 -8.80 -11.30
C SER A 21 -6.13 -8.37 -10.96
N TYR A 22 -6.78 -7.61 -11.85
CA TYR A 22 -8.19 -7.22 -11.71
C TYR A 22 -9.18 -8.27 -12.23
N LEU A 23 -8.69 -9.34 -12.85
CA LEU A 23 -9.56 -10.40 -13.36
C LEU A 23 -10.29 -11.10 -12.21
N LEU A 24 -11.63 -11.18 -12.29
CA LEU A 24 -12.49 -11.83 -11.28
C LEU A 24 -12.47 -11.19 -9.87
N VAL A 25 -11.98 -9.96 -9.74
CA VAL A 25 -11.90 -9.24 -8.44
C VAL A 25 -13.26 -9.13 -7.74
N TYR A 26 -14.38 -9.01 -8.49
CA TYR A 26 -15.71 -8.91 -7.90
C TYR A 26 -16.07 -10.11 -7.00
N GLN A 27 -15.62 -11.31 -7.37
CA GLN A 27 -15.86 -12.53 -6.58
C GLN A 27 -15.00 -12.55 -5.30
N ARG A 28 -13.78 -12.06 -5.37
CA ARG A 28 -12.92 -11.85 -4.22
C ARG A 28 -13.55 -10.84 -3.26
N THR A 29 -13.98 -9.69 -3.76
CA THR A 29 -14.62 -8.64 -2.96
C THR A 29 -15.89 -9.14 -2.26
N LEU A 30 -16.61 -10.07 -2.89
CA LEU A 30 -17.77 -10.70 -2.27
C LEU A 30 -17.40 -11.53 -1.03
N ILE A 31 -16.31 -12.32 -1.10
CA ILE A 31 -15.79 -13.06 0.06
C ILE A 31 -15.38 -12.10 1.17
N GLU A 32 -14.69 -11.02 0.82
CA GLU A 32 -14.24 -9.98 1.75
C GLU A 32 -15.43 -9.27 2.43
N ALA A 33 -16.47 -8.94 1.66
CA ALA A 33 -17.71 -8.33 2.17
C ALA A 33 -18.45 -9.21 3.19
N HIS A 34 -18.35 -10.53 3.04
CA HIS A 34 -18.88 -11.49 4.01
C HIS A 34 -17.94 -11.76 5.20
N GLN A 35 -16.96 -10.90 5.45
CA GLN A 35 -15.96 -11.00 6.54
C GLN A 35 -15.10 -12.27 6.51
N MET A 36 -15.06 -12.97 5.37
CA MET A 36 -14.25 -14.20 5.18
C MET A 36 -12.90 -13.88 4.51
N ASN A 37 -12.30 -12.73 4.81
CA ASN A 37 -11.02 -12.30 4.23
C ASN A 37 -9.89 -13.32 4.44
N TYR A 38 -9.94 -14.09 5.52
CA TYR A 38 -8.95 -15.16 5.79
C TYR A 38 -8.88 -16.19 4.65
N VAL A 39 -10.00 -16.48 3.98
CA VAL A 39 -10.01 -17.38 2.82
C VAL A 39 -9.19 -16.81 1.69
N VAL A 40 -9.39 -15.54 1.37
CA VAL A 40 -8.63 -14.83 0.32
C VAL A 40 -7.14 -14.81 0.65
N LEU A 41 -6.79 -14.46 1.90
CA LEU A 41 -5.41 -14.39 2.37
C LEU A 41 -4.68 -15.74 2.26
N ILE A 42 -5.32 -16.85 2.62
CA ILE A 42 -4.74 -18.20 2.50
C ILE A 42 -4.35 -18.48 1.03
N TYR A 43 -5.28 -18.24 0.09
CA TYR A 43 -4.98 -18.47 -1.33
C TYR A 43 -3.89 -17.53 -1.84
N GLN A 44 -3.98 -16.23 -1.52
CA GLN A 44 -2.99 -15.25 -1.97
C GLN A 44 -1.59 -15.54 -1.42
N THR A 45 -1.48 -15.83 -0.12
CA THR A 45 -0.18 -16.15 0.49
C THR A 45 0.37 -17.46 -0.06
N GLY A 46 -0.48 -18.48 -0.24
CA GLY A 46 -0.05 -19.75 -0.84
C GLY A 46 0.47 -19.58 -2.26
N PHE A 47 -0.22 -18.81 -3.10
CA PHE A 47 0.24 -18.52 -4.46
C PHE A 47 1.45 -17.59 -4.50
N LEU A 48 1.60 -16.66 -3.54
CA LEU A 48 2.79 -15.82 -3.42
C LEU A 48 4.03 -16.68 -3.14
N VAL A 49 3.96 -17.56 -2.13
CA VAL A 49 5.06 -18.46 -1.81
C VAL A 49 5.40 -19.38 -2.99
N LEU A 50 4.38 -19.95 -3.65
CA LEU A 50 4.58 -20.78 -4.84
C LEU A 50 5.26 -19.98 -5.96
N GLN A 51 4.82 -18.75 -6.21
CA GLN A 51 5.40 -17.84 -7.18
C GLN A 51 6.88 -17.59 -6.88
N ASP A 52 7.21 -17.22 -5.64
CA ASP A 52 8.60 -16.91 -5.25
C ASP A 52 9.50 -18.13 -5.43
N LEU A 53 9.04 -19.32 -5.05
CA LEU A 53 9.78 -20.57 -5.27
C LEU A 53 10.01 -20.84 -6.76
N LEU A 54 8.96 -20.73 -7.59
CA LEU A 54 9.08 -20.93 -9.05
C LEU A 54 10.02 -19.90 -9.68
N GLN A 55 9.95 -18.65 -9.25
CA GLN A 55 10.82 -17.57 -9.74
C GLN A 55 12.29 -17.82 -9.38
N ILE A 56 12.58 -18.26 -8.14
CA ILE A 56 13.93 -18.63 -7.72
C ILE A 56 14.45 -19.80 -8.59
N VAL A 57 13.66 -20.85 -8.78
CA VAL A 57 14.04 -22.00 -9.60
C VAL A 57 14.33 -21.56 -11.03
N VAL A 58 13.47 -20.74 -11.64
CA VAL A 58 13.65 -20.23 -13.01
C VAL A 58 14.93 -19.40 -13.14
N LEU A 59 15.21 -18.51 -12.18
CA LEU A 59 16.43 -17.70 -12.21
C LEU A 59 17.68 -18.56 -12.05
N LEU A 60 17.68 -19.54 -11.15
CA LEU A 60 18.84 -20.40 -10.93
C LEU A 60 19.11 -21.36 -12.10
N THR A 61 18.06 -21.81 -12.80
CA THR A 61 18.20 -22.79 -13.90
C THR A 61 18.40 -22.15 -15.26
N THR A 62 17.74 -21.03 -15.54
CA THR A 62 17.72 -20.43 -16.89
C THR A 62 18.34 -19.04 -16.95
N GLY A 63 18.41 -18.31 -15.84
CA GLY A 63 18.83 -16.90 -15.81
C GLY A 63 17.94 -15.96 -16.64
N ASN A 64 16.79 -16.42 -17.15
CA ASN A 64 15.94 -15.70 -18.08
C ASN A 64 14.89 -14.88 -17.34
N PHE A 65 15.03 -13.55 -17.41
CA PHE A 65 14.11 -12.61 -16.77
C PHE A 65 12.70 -12.61 -17.36
N ILE A 66 12.55 -12.94 -18.64
CA ILE A 66 11.22 -13.03 -19.28
C ILE A 66 10.44 -14.22 -18.72
N LEU A 67 11.08 -15.37 -18.54
CA LEU A 67 10.45 -16.53 -17.89
C LEU A 67 10.08 -16.24 -16.45
N PHE A 68 10.89 -15.51 -15.71
CA PHE A 68 10.58 -15.02 -14.36
C PHE A 68 9.27 -14.20 -14.34
N LEU A 69 9.09 -13.27 -15.28
CA LEU A 69 7.86 -12.48 -15.40
C LEU A 69 6.65 -13.29 -15.83
N LEU A 70 6.84 -14.29 -16.70
CA LEU A 70 5.76 -15.19 -17.10
C LEU A 70 5.27 -16.06 -15.92
N MET A 71 6.16 -16.53 -15.05
CA MET A 71 5.76 -17.22 -13.81
C MET A 71 4.95 -16.31 -12.89
N TYR A 72 5.35 -15.05 -12.75
CA TYR A 72 4.58 -14.05 -12.01
C TYR A 72 3.15 -13.93 -12.53
N LEU A 73 3.00 -13.69 -13.81
CA LEU A 73 1.71 -13.54 -14.49
C LEU A 73 0.84 -14.80 -14.37
N MET A 74 1.43 -15.98 -14.56
CA MET A 74 0.73 -17.27 -14.44
C MET A 74 0.20 -17.47 -13.00
N CYS A 75 1.01 -17.23 -11.98
CA CYS A 75 0.58 -17.37 -10.59
C CYS A 75 -0.51 -16.37 -10.22
N THR A 76 -0.46 -15.13 -10.71
CA THR A 76 -1.52 -14.12 -10.53
C THR A 76 -2.86 -14.62 -11.09
N VAL A 77 -2.87 -15.13 -12.32
CA VAL A 77 -4.10 -15.64 -12.96
C VAL A 77 -4.63 -16.87 -12.23
N LEU A 78 -3.75 -17.82 -11.87
CA LEU A 78 -4.15 -19.03 -11.15
C LEU A 78 -4.74 -18.71 -9.77
N SER A 79 -4.13 -17.79 -9.04
CA SER A 79 -4.66 -17.31 -7.76
C SER A 79 -6.07 -16.75 -7.90
N ASN A 80 -6.28 -15.85 -8.86
CA ASN A 80 -7.60 -15.26 -9.11
C ASN A 80 -8.65 -16.31 -9.50
N VAL A 81 -8.29 -17.27 -10.36
CA VAL A 81 -9.19 -18.38 -10.75
C VAL A 81 -9.52 -19.28 -9.56
N CYS A 82 -8.56 -19.59 -8.71
CA CYS A 82 -8.79 -20.42 -7.52
C CYS A 82 -9.71 -19.72 -6.50
N ILE A 83 -9.49 -18.43 -6.26
CA ILE A 83 -10.35 -17.62 -5.39
C ILE A 83 -11.77 -17.53 -5.97
N SER A 84 -11.88 -17.30 -7.28
CA SER A 84 -13.17 -17.28 -8.01
C SER A 84 -13.94 -18.59 -7.85
N ARG A 85 -13.30 -19.73 -8.10
CA ARG A 85 -13.92 -21.05 -7.91
C ARG A 85 -14.32 -21.31 -6.46
N LYS A 86 -13.56 -20.78 -5.49
CA LYS A 86 -13.94 -20.87 -4.07
C LYS A 86 -15.16 -20.00 -3.78
N ALA A 87 -15.23 -18.77 -4.33
CA ALA A 87 -16.40 -17.90 -4.21
C ALA A 87 -17.67 -18.55 -4.77
N GLU A 88 -17.61 -19.19 -5.94
CA GLU A 88 -18.75 -19.91 -6.55
C GLU A 88 -19.23 -21.11 -5.72
N LYS A 89 -18.33 -21.73 -4.93
CA LYS A 89 -18.71 -22.79 -4.00
C LYS A 89 -19.35 -22.25 -2.71
N LEU A 90 -18.89 -21.08 -2.24
CA LEU A 90 -19.42 -20.43 -1.05
C LEU A 90 -20.78 -19.74 -1.34
N PHE A 91 -20.94 -19.21 -2.57
CA PHE A 91 -22.08 -18.44 -3.00
C PHE A 91 -22.70 -19.02 -4.28
N PRO A 92 -23.51 -20.11 -4.17
CA PRO A 92 -24.07 -20.81 -5.33
C PRO A 92 -24.92 -19.93 -6.27
N TYR A 93 -25.53 -18.87 -5.75
CA TYR A 93 -26.34 -17.90 -6.51
C TYR A 93 -25.54 -17.17 -7.60
N LEU A 94 -24.21 -17.12 -7.51
CA LEU A 94 -23.36 -16.56 -8.59
C LEU A 94 -23.49 -17.30 -9.91
N LYS A 95 -23.99 -18.55 -9.90
CA LYS A 95 -24.23 -19.37 -11.09
C LYS A 95 -25.63 -19.19 -11.66
N GLU A 96 -26.53 -18.55 -10.95
CA GLU A 96 -27.88 -18.28 -11.42
C GLU A 96 -27.84 -17.24 -12.54
N LYS A 97 -28.55 -17.53 -13.63
CA LYS A 97 -28.54 -16.69 -14.84
C LYS A 97 -29.50 -15.49 -14.77
N GLU A 98 -30.41 -15.48 -13.82
CA GLU A 98 -31.35 -14.38 -13.63
C GLU A 98 -30.63 -13.18 -13.02
N LYS A 99 -30.37 -12.20 -13.86
CA LYS A 99 -29.79 -10.91 -13.45
C LYS A 99 -30.94 -9.93 -13.25
N GLU A 100 -31.39 -9.77 -12.00
CA GLU A 100 -32.24 -8.63 -11.67
C GLU A 100 -31.46 -7.32 -11.91
N ARG A 101 -32.09 -6.40 -12.64
CA ARG A 101 -31.51 -5.08 -12.89
C ARG A 101 -31.75 -4.22 -11.68
N LEU A 102 -30.71 -3.66 -11.12
CA LEU A 102 -30.80 -2.69 -10.03
C LEU A 102 -31.73 -1.51 -10.42
N PRO A 103 -32.61 -1.07 -9.52
CA PRO A 103 -33.41 0.15 -9.71
C PRO A 103 -32.53 1.33 -10.08
N ALA A 104 -33.06 2.25 -10.89
CA ALA A 104 -32.28 3.38 -11.40
C ALA A 104 -31.73 4.29 -10.29
N GLU A 105 -32.46 4.45 -9.19
CA GLU A 105 -32.05 5.26 -8.03
C GLU A 105 -30.85 4.65 -7.31
N GLU A 106 -30.90 3.34 -7.02
CA GLU A 106 -29.80 2.62 -6.38
C GLU A 106 -28.54 2.62 -7.24
N ARG A 107 -28.72 2.45 -8.56
CA ARG A 107 -27.62 2.54 -9.52
C ARG A 107 -26.96 3.92 -9.51
N THR A 108 -27.74 4.99 -9.46
CA THR A 108 -27.22 6.37 -9.42
C THR A 108 -26.47 6.63 -8.12
N GLY A 109 -26.99 6.21 -6.98
CA GLY A 109 -26.30 6.29 -5.69
C GLY A 109 -24.98 5.52 -5.66
N LEU A 110 -24.98 4.30 -6.24
CA LEU A 110 -23.79 3.48 -6.36
C LEU A 110 -22.71 4.18 -7.21
N PHE A 111 -23.06 4.75 -8.35
CA PHE A 111 -22.12 5.49 -9.20
C PHE A 111 -21.58 6.75 -8.53
N GLN A 112 -22.40 7.48 -7.76
CA GLN A 112 -21.92 8.63 -6.98
C GLN A 112 -20.90 8.21 -5.92
N ASN A 113 -21.15 7.12 -5.20
CA ASN A 113 -20.21 6.57 -4.23
C ASN A 113 -18.90 6.09 -4.89
N ILE A 114 -18.98 5.38 -6.01
CA ILE A 114 -17.80 4.94 -6.78
C ILE A 114 -16.99 6.15 -7.22
N ARG A 115 -17.63 7.21 -7.74
CA ARG A 115 -16.94 8.43 -8.16
C ARG A 115 -16.23 9.11 -6.99
N ALA A 116 -16.87 9.22 -5.83
CA ALA A 116 -16.27 9.79 -4.62
C ALA A 116 -15.06 8.97 -4.16
N MET A 117 -15.16 7.64 -4.14
CA MET A 117 -14.06 6.75 -3.80
C MET A 117 -12.91 6.81 -4.82
N MET A 118 -13.21 6.93 -6.13
CA MET A 118 -12.18 7.11 -7.16
C MET A 118 -11.41 8.42 -6.98
N MET A 119 -12.11 9.52 -6.72
CA MET A 119 -11.45 10.82 -6.44
C MET A 119 -10.55 10.74 -5.23
N HIS A 120 -10.99 10.07 -4.17
CA HIS A 120 -10.18 9.86 -2.97
C HIS A 120 -8.94 8.98 -3.27
N LYS A 121 -9.11 7.89 -4.02
CA LYS A 121 -7.98 7.01 -4.41
C LYS A 121 -6.99 7.70 -5.34
N LEU A 122 -7.46 8.49 -6.30
CA LEU A 122 -6.58 9.27 -7.16
C LEU A 122 -5.74 10.26 -6.33
N GLY A 123 -6.35 10.96 -5.38
CA GLY A 123 -5.63 11.81 -4.43
C GLY A 123 -4.56 11.03 -3.68
N THR A 124 -4.89 9.86 -3.15
CA THR A 124 -3.95 9.02 -2.38
C THR A 124 -2.76 8.53 -3.24
N VAL A 125 -2.99 8.17 -4.50
CA VAL A 125 -1.93 7.73 -5.42
C VAL A 125 -0.98 8.87 -5.76
N VAL A 126 -1.51 10.06 -5.99
CA VAL A 126 -0.70 11.27 -6.26
C VAL A 126 0.11 11.66 -5.02
N VAL A 127 -0.42 11.47 -3.82
CA VAL A 127 0.26 11.78 -2.55
C VAL A 127 1.38 10.79 -2.21
N ASN A 128 1.18 9.50 -2.49
CA ASN A 128 2.08 8.46 -1.94
C ASN A 128 3.33 8.17 -2.80
N ASN A 129 3.44 8.71 -4.01
CA ASN A 129 4.56 8.38 -4.91
C ASN A 129 5.32 9.57 -5.54
N PRO A 130 5.23 10.81 -5.04
CA PRO A 130 5.97 11.92 -5.63
C PRO A 130 7.48 11.81 -5.37
N ASP A 131 7.91 11.18 -4.26
CA ASP A 131 9.31 11.14 -3.84
C ASP A 131 10.23 10.55 -4.91
N ASN A 132 9.86 9.40 -5.49
CA ASN A 132 10.64 8.77 -6.56
C ASN A 132 10.74 9.66 -7.82
N LEU A 133 9.65 10.34 -8.18
CA LEU A 133 9.63 11.25 -9.33
C LEU A 133 10.48 12.49 -9.04
N LEU A 134 10.39 13.06 -7.85
CA LEU A 134 11.15 14.24 -7.46
C LEU A 134 12.65 13.92 -7.35
N ILE A 135 13.02 12.79 -6.74
CA ILE A 135 14.41 12.35 -6.67
C ILE A 135 14.96 12.11 -8.09
N SER A 136 14.20 11.42 -8.94
CA SER A 136 14.61 11.15 -10.33
C SER A 136 14.77 12.42 -11.16
N ALA A 137 13.90 13.42 -10.98
CA ALA A 137 13.87 14.64 -11.76
C ALA A 137 14.90 15.68 -11.30
N PHE A 138 15.13 15.80 -9.99
CA PHE A 138 15.91 16.88 -9.38
C PHE A 138 17.27 16.46 -8.80
N VAL A 139 17.45 15.17 -8.50
CA VAL A 139 18.71 14.65 -7.96
C VAL A 139 19.37 13.73 -9.00
N ASP A 140 19.09 12.46 -9.00
CA ASP A 140 19.59 11.49 -9.96
C ASP A 140 18.85 10.13 -9.84
N VAL A 141 19.01 9.27 -10.86
CA VAL A 141 18.38 7.93 -10.90
C VAL A 141 19.07 6.94 -9.95
N VAL A 142 20.35 7.16 -9.62
CA VAL A 142 21.09 6.27 -8.70
C VAL A 142 20.50 6.42 -7.29
N SER A 143 20.23 7.66 -6.86
CA SER A 143 19.55 7.94 -5.58
C SER A 143 18.17 7.31 -5.49
N VAL A 144 17.43 7.20 -6.60
CA VAL A 144 16.14 6.45 -6.63
C VAL A 144 16.39 4.96 -6.37
N GLY A 145 17.44 4.38 -6.98
CA GLY A 145 17.81 2.98 -6.74
C GLY A 145 18.19 2.73 -5.28
N ILE A 146 18.97 3.62 -4.68
CA ILE A 146 19.34 3.53 -3.26
C ILE A 146 18.07 3.63 -2.40
N TYR A 147 17.21 4.63 -2.64
CA TYR A 147 15.95 4.81 -1.91
C TYR A 147 15.03 3.59 -2.00
N SER A 148 14.99 2.92 -3.15
CA SER A 148 14.16 1.73 -3.35
C SER A 148 14.48 0.61 -2.36
N ASN A 149 15.74 0.43 -1.96
CA ASN A 149 16.15 -0.56 -0.97
C ASN A 149 15.59 -0.21 0.42
N TYR A 150 15.71 1.07 0.83
CA TYR A 150 15.15 1.54 2.10
C TYR A 150 13.61 1.47 2.10
N TYR A 151 12.99 1.86 0.99
CA TYR A 151 11.54 1.82 0.83
C TYR A 151 11.00 0.39 0.96
N LEU A 152 11.67 -0.59 0.37
CA LEU A 152 11.31 -2.00 0.47
C LEU A 152 11.36 -2.50 1.92
N LEU A 153 12.44 -2.20 2.64
CA LEU A 153 12.61 -2.62 4.03
C LEU A 153 11.58 -1.96 4.97
N ILE A 154 11.44 -0.64 4.88
CA ILE A 154 10.46 0.13 5.65
C ILE A 154 9.04 -0.32 5.32
N GLY A 155 8.77 -0.56 4.03
CA GLY A 155 7.48 -1.04 3.54
C GLY A 155 7.12 -2.42 4.08
N SER A 156 8.08 -3.34 4.17
CA SER A 156 7.87 -4.67 4.74
C SER A 156 7.48 -4.61 6.23
N VAL A 157 8.18 -3.80 7.02
CA VAL A 157 7.84 -3.58 8.43
C VAL A 157 6.45 -2.94 8.56
N ARG A 158 6.17 -1.91 7.73
CA ARG A 158 4.85 -1.26 7.70
C ARG A 158 3.74 -2.26 7.39
N GLN A 159 3.94 -3.14 6.40
CA GLN A 159 2.94 -4.13 6.01
C GLN A 159 2.58 -5.06 7.17
N VAL A 160 3.55 -5.51 7.95
CA VAL A 160 3.30 -6.34 9.14
C VAL A 160 2.48 -5.59 10.19
N LEU A 161 2.84 -4.34 10.50
CA LEU A 161 2.12 -3.52 11.47
C LEU A 161 0.71 -3.16 10.99
N ASP A 162 0.54 -2.90 9.69
CA ASP A 162 -0.76 -2.59 9.10
C ASP A 162 -1.75 -3.77 9.22
N GLN A 163 -1.28 -5.03 9.27
CA GLN A 163 -2.14 -6.20 9.50
C GLN A 163 -2.80 -6.17 10.88
N VAL A 164 -2.13 -5.61 11.90
CA VAL A 164 -2.73 -5.46 13.24
C VAL A 164 -3.98 -4.58 13.16
N PHE A 165 -3.89 -3.43 12.47
CA PHE A 165 -5.03 -2.52 12.30
C PHE A 165 -6.09 -3.08 11.35
N ALA A 166 -5.70 -3.80 10.32
CA ALA A 166 -6.65 -4.49 9.43
C ALA A 166 -7.50 -5.51 10.20
N GLY A 167 -6.92 -6.19 11.19
CA GLY A 167 -7.63 -7.16 12.02
C GLY A 167 -8.75 -6.55 12.87
N ILE A 168 -8.59 -5.30 13.32
CA ILE A 168 -9.59 -4.62 14.17
C ILE A 168 -10.62 -3.80 13.37
N THR A 169 -10.40 -3.57 12.09
CA THR A 169 -11.25 -2.68 11.25
C THR A 169 -12.73 -3.06 11.28
N ALA A 170 -13.04 -4.36 11.13
CA ALA A 170 -14.41 -4.84 11.15
C ALA A 170 -15.07 -4.67 12.53
N SER A 171 -14.31 -4.92 13.61
CA SER A 171 -14.79 -4.72 14.99
C SER A 171 -15.05 -3.26 15.31
N VAL A 172 -14.21 -2.34 14.82
CA VAL A 172 -14.40 -0.90 14.95
C VAL A 172 -15.65 -0.43 14.19
N GLY A 173 -15.90 -0.97 13.00
CA GLY A 173 -17.12 -0.68 12.25
C GLY A 173 -18.40 -1.10 12.99
N ASN A 174 -18.40 -2.29 13.58
CA ASN A 174 -19.52 -2.77 14.40
C ASN A 174 -19.69 -1.94 15.67
N LEU A 175 -18.59 -1.56 16.34
CA LEU A 175 -18.59 -0.70 17.51
C LEU A 175 -19.30 0.63 17.26
N GLY A 176 -19.02 1.27 16.10
CA GLY A 176 -19.66 2.52 15.70
C GLY A 176 -21.16 2.43 15.49
N ALA A 177 -21.69 1.22 15.25
CA ALA A 177 -23.12 0.97 15.06
C ALA A 177 -23.86 0.56 16.34
N THR A 178 -23.16 0.00 17.34
CA THR A 178 -23.79 -0.69 18.50
C THR A 178 -23.51 -0.05 19.85
N GLU A 179 -22.42 0.72 19.98
CA GLU A 179 -21.95 1.22 21.27
C GLU A 179 -22.10 2.74 21.40
N ASP A 180 -22.06 3.20 22.66
CA ASP A 180 -22.08 4.63 22.97
C ASP A 180 -20.74 5.33 22.67
N GLN A 181 -20.79 6.66 22.59
CA GLN A 181 -19.60 7.45 22.26
C GLN A 181 -18.47 7.34 23.30
N GLY A 182 -18.80 7.09 24.56
CA GLY A 182 -17.83 6.93 25.65
C GLY A 182 -16.93 5.71 25.41
N LYS A 183 -17.55 4.58 25.07
CA LYS A 183 -16.84 3.33 24.79
C LYS A 183 -16.05 3.37 23.49
N ILE A 184 -16.62 4.01 22.47
CA ILE A 184 -15.91 4.23 21.19
C ILE A 184 -14.61 5.01 21.45
N ARG A 185 -14.67 6.06 22.27
CA ARG A 185 -13.52 6.88 22.63
C ARG A 185 -12.47 6.09 23.41
N GLU A 186 -12.84 5.31 24.40
CA GLU A 186 -11.94 4.47 25.20
C GLU A 186 -11.16 3.50 24.29
N ILE A 187 -11.86 2.82 23.37
CA ILE A 187 -11.24 1.88 22.44
C ILE A 187 -10.34 2.60 21.43
N PHE A 188 -10.76 3.79 20.98
CA PHE A 188 -9.91 4.62 20.11
C PHE A 188 -8.61 5.04 20.80
N GLU A 189 -8.70 5.57 22.05
CA GLU A 189 -7.53 5.98 22.83
C GLU A 189 -6.57 4.81 23.07
N THR A 190 -7.12 3.62 23.35
CA THR A 190 -6.34 2.38 23.51
C THR A 190 -5.65 1.98 22.20
N ALA A 191 -6.37 1.93 21.10
CA ALA A 191 -5.83 1.57 19.79
C ALA A 191 -4.77 2.59 19.32
N PHE A 192 -5.01 3.87 19.58
CA PHE A 192 -4.07 4.94 19.28
C PHE A 192 -2.78 4.82 20.10
N PHE A 193 -2.88 4.57 21.41
CA PHE A 193 -1.73 4.35 22.28
C PHE A 193 -0.90 3.14 21.83
N ILE A 194 -1.55 1.99 21.58
CA ILE A 194 -0.88 0.79 21.10
C ILE A 194 -0.19 1.07 19.76
N GLY A 195 -0.86 1.78 18.86
CA GLY A 195 -0.29 2.17 17.57
C GLY A 195 0.96 3.02 17.72
N GLN A 196 0.92 4.04 18.56
CA GLN A 196 2.10 4.89 18.82
C GLN A 196 3.28 4.08 19.39
N TRP A 197 3.00 3.14 20.28
CA TRP A 197 4.02 2.29 20.87
C TRP A 197 4.66 1.37 19.82
N LEU A 198 3.85 0.69 19.03
CA LEU A 198 4.31 -0.24 17.98
C LEU A 198 5.13 0.49 16.90
N TYR A 199 4.60 1.57 16.34
CA TYR A 199 5.31 2.33 15.31
C TYR A 199 6.51 3.09 15.85
N GLY A 200 6.46 3.56 17.11
CA GLY A 200 7.60 4.21 17.80
C GLY A 200 8.74 3.24 18.01
N PHE A 201 8.46 2.05 18.58
CA PHE A 201 9.46 1.01 18.75
C PHE A 201 10.06 0.57 17.40
N ALA A 202 9.21 0.33 16.40
CA ALA A 202 9.68 -0.05 15.07
C ALA A 202 10.52 1.05 14.41
N ALA A 203 10.17 2.32 14.59
CA ALA A 203 10.95 3.45 14.06
C ALA A 203 12.36 3.54 14.68
N ILE A 204 12.49 3.29 15.97
CA ILE A 204 13.79 3.24 16.66
C ILE A 204 14.62 2.07 16.15
N CYS A 205 14.01 0.87 16.05
CA CYS A 205 14.68 -0.29 15.50
C CYS A 205 15.11 -0.08 14.04
N LEU A 206 14.25 0.50 13.21
CA LEU A 206 14.59 0.83 11.82
C LEU A 206 15.76 1.82 11.75
N TYR A 207 15.76 2.86 12.57
CA TYR A 207 16.84 3.85 12.58
C TYR A 207 18.20 3.23 12.86
N GLU A 208 18.28 2.31 13.83
CA GLU A 208 19.53 1.65 14.20
C GLU A 208 19.93 0.53 13.23
N LEU A 209 18.95 -0.21 12.66
CA LEU A 209 19.23 -1.43 11.92
C LEU A 209 19.24 -1.25 10.39
N LEU A 210 18.63 -0.20 9.82
CA LEU A 210 18.52 -0.04 8.36
C LEU A 210 19.89 0.03 7.69
N ASN A 211 20.78 0.92 8.13
CA ASN A 211 22.11 1.06 7.52
C ASN A 211 22.94 -0.22 7.65
N PRO A 212 23.08 -0.85 8.84
CA PRO A 212 23.77 -2.13 8.97
C PRO A 212 23.18 -3.23 8.06
N PHE A 213 21.85 -3.28 7.94
CA PHE A 213 21.21 -4.27 7.08
C PHE A 213 21.45 -4.00 5.59
N VAL A 214 21.32 -2.73 5.16
CA VAL A 214 21.59 -2.34 3.77
C VAL A 214 23.06 -2.58 3.41
N GLU A 215 24.01 -2.30 4.32
CA GLU A 215 25.41 -2.60 4.12
C GLU A 215 25.65 -4.10 3.91
N LEU A 216 25.03 -4.93 4.74
CA LEU A 216 25.17 -6.38 4.66
C LEU A 216 24.52 -6.98 3.40
N ALA A 217 23.32 -6.52 3.04
CA ALA A 217 22.52 -7.11 1.96
C ALA A 217 22.88 -6.56 0.57
N PHE A 218 23.21 -5.27 0.46
CA PHE A 218 23.38 -4.58 -0.82
C PHE A 218 24.79 -3.97 -0.99
N GLY A 219 25.51 -3.72 0.11
CA GLY A 219 26.85 -3.14 0.09
C GLY A 219 26.91 -1.66 0.47
N ARG A 220 28.11 -1.20 0.81
CA ARG A 220 28.39 0.18 1.30
C ARG A 220 28.01 1.28 0.34
N GLN A 221 28.07 1.03 -0.95
CA GLN A 221 27.73 2.00 -2.00
C GLN A 221 26.25 2.39 -2.04
N TYR A 222 25.39 1.64 -1.35
CA TYR A 222 23.94 1.88 -1.27
C TYR A 222 23.50 2.51 0.05
N LEU A 223 24.45 3.00 0.85
CA LEU A 223 24.11 3.62 2.14
C LEU A 223 23.68 5.08 1.98
N PHE A 224 22.59 5.44 2.64
CA PHE A 224 22.27 6.84 2.89
C PHE A 224 22.97 7.36 4.15
N GLU A 225 23.16 8.67 4.20
CA GLU A 225 23.59 9.35 5.41
C GLU A 225 22.57 9.16 6.54
N ARG A 226 23.06 9.17 7.78
CA ARG A 226 22.19 8.99 8.95
C ARG A 226 21.06 10.03 9.05
N SER A 227 21.28 11.25 8.58
CA SER A 227 20.28 12.31 8.49
C SER A 227 19.08 11.91 7.61
N VAL A 228 19.35 11.30 6.46
CA VAL A 228 18.32 10.81 5.54
C VAL A 228 17.54 9.66 6.17
N VAL A 229 18.24 8.70 6.78
CA VAL A 229 17.61 7.56 7.47
C VAL A 229 16.71 8.04 8.62
N MET A 230 17.16 9.03 9.39
CA MET A 230 16.39 9.63 10.47
C MET A 230 15.06 10.20 9.97
N ILE A 231 15.07 10.98 8.89
CA ILE A 231 13.83 11.56 8.32
C ILE A 231 12.92 10.47 7.73
N LEU A 232 13.47 9.43 7.12
CA LEU A 232 12.67 8.29 6.66
C LEU A 232 11.97 7.57 7.83
N CYS A 233 12.68 7.35 8.95
CA CYS A 233 12.11 6.75 10.15
C CYS A 233 11.07 7.65 10.84
N LEU A 234 11.28 8.98 10.84
CA LEU A 234 10.29 9.93 11.31
C LEU A 234 9.04 9.95 10.45
N ASN A 235 9.19 9.91 9.11
CA ASN A 235 8.07 9.77 8.19
C ASN A 235 7.30 8.46 8.42
N PHE A 236 8.01 7.36 8.63
CA PHE A 236 7.40 6.07 8.98
C PHE A 236 6.59 6.17 10.28
N PHE A 237 7.17 6.75 11.33
CA PHE A 237 6.51 6.92 12.64
C PHE A 237 5.23 7.75 12.54
N ILE A 238 5.30 8.96 11.95
CA ILE A 238 4.14 9.85 11.84
C ILE A 238 3.03 9.22 10.98
N ASN A 239 3.38 8.61 9.86
CA ASN A 239 2.40 7.91 9.03
C ASN A 239 1.78 6.71 9.76
N GLY A 240 2.56 6.01 10.58
CA GLY A 240 2.11 4.90 11.38
C GLY A 240 1.16 5.31 12.51
N THR A 241 1.46 6.39 13.23
CA THR A 241 0.60 6.89 14.31
C THR A 241 -0.78 7.34 13.81
N ARG A 242 -0.87 7.79 12.57
CA ARG A 242 -2.16 8.14 11.91
C ARG A 242 -3.03 6.92 11.63
N LYS A 243 -2.46 5.70 11.66
CA LYS A 243 -3.18 4.49 11.24
C LYS A 243 -4.43 4.22 12.07
N ALA A 244 -4.37 4.40 13.39
CA ALA A 244 -5.53 4.26 14.25
C ALA A 244 -6.65 5.24 13.85
N VAL A 245 -6.31 6.52 13.65
CA VAL A 245 -7.28 7.55 13.23
C VAL A 245 -7.93 7.19 11.89
N LEU A 246 -7.12 6.78 10.92
CA LEU A 246 -7.62 6.38 9.60
C LEU A 246 -8.50 5.15 9.67
N THR A 247 -8.15 4.15 10.49
CA THR A 247 -8.96 2.94 10.68
C THR A 247 -10.34 3.28 11.24
N PHE A 248 -10.42 4.13 12.28
CA PHE A 248 -11.70 4.55 12.85
C PHE A 248 -12.52 5.40 11.87
N ARG A 249 -11.88 6.36 11.20
CA ARG A 249 -12.53 7.18 10.17
C ARG A 249 -13.14 6.32 9.06
N ASP A 250 -12.35 5.38 8.54
CA ASP A 250 -12.74 4.54 7.40
C ASP A 250 -13.85 3.55 7.81
N SER A 251 -13.73 2.94 8.99
CA SER A 251 -14.73 2.00 9.51
C SER A 251 -16.05 2.66 9.85
N MET A 252 -16.05 3.93 10.26
CA MET A 252 -17.25 4.69 10.61
C MET A 252 -17.81 5.50 9.42
N GLY A 253 -17.20 5.44 8.24
CA GLY A 253 -17.65 6.15 7.05
C GLY A 253 -17.49 7.66 7.08
N LEU A 254 -16.58 8.20 7.92
CA LEU A 254 -16.39 9.63 8.13
C LEU A 254 -15.56 10.32 7.04
N PHE A 255 -15.64 9.86 5.80
CA PHE A 255 -14.83 10.36 4.67
C PHE A 255 -15.13 11.79 4.26
N TRP A 256 -16.35 12.25 4.51
CA TRP A 256 -16.80 13.57 4.04
C TRP A 256 -16.03 14.72 4.67
N PHE A 257 -15.68 14.59 5.94
CA PHE A 257 -15.00 15.64 6.70
C PHE A 257 -13.54 15.84 6.27
N ASP A 258 -12.92 14.80 5.71
CA ASP A 258 -11.50 14.75 5.40
C ASP A 258 -11.18 14.78 3.88
N ARG A 259 -12.20 15.01 3.04
CA ARG A 259 -12.10 14.86 1.57
C ARG A 259 -11.04 15.73 0.89
N TYR A 260 -10.74 16.90 1.43
CA TYR A 260 -9.77 17.84 0.86
C TYR A 260 -8.37 17.73 1.48
N LYS A 261 -8.23 17.06 2.63
CA LYS A 261 -6.97 16.92 3.35
C LYS A 261 -5.88 16.29 2.49
N ALA A 262 -6.19 15.18 1.82
CA ALA A 262 -5.24 14.49 0.97
C ALA A 262 -4.73 15.37 -0.18
N LEU A 263 -5.60 16.20 -0.78
CA LEU A 263 -5.21 17.13 -1.83
C LEU A 263 -4.33 18.27 -1.29
N ALA A 264 -4.67 18.81 -0.12
CA ALA A 264 -3.86 19.84 0.54
C ALA A 264 -2.49 19.30 0.94
N GLU A 265 -2.43 18.08 1.50
CA GLU A 265 -1.19 17.40 1.84
C GLU A 265 -0.31 17.17 0.60
N ALA A 266 -0.91 16.70 -0.51
CA ALA A 266 -0.20 16.52 -1.78
C ALA A 266 0.38 17.82 -2.33
N ALA A 267 -0.41 18.88 -2.36
CA ALA A 267 0.03 20.18 -2.87
C ALA A 267 1.16 20.76 -2.01
N LEU A 268 1.02 20.71 -0.68
CA LEU A 268 2.06 21.16 0.24
C LEU A 268 3.33 20.30 0.13
N ASN A 269 3.19 18.96 0.04
CA ASN A 269 4.31 18.06 -0.17
C ASN A 269 5.07 18.44 -1.44
N LEU A 270 4.38 18.58 -2.57
CA LEU A 270 5.03 18.91 -3.83
C LEU A 270 5.77 20.25 -3.75
N VAL A 271 5.15 21.29 -3.20
CA VAL A 271 5.75 22.63 -3.08
C VAL A 271 6.97 22.58 -2.15
N LEU A 272 6.84 22.02 -0.95
CA LEU A 272 7.92 21.95 0.03
C LEU A 272 9.07 21.09 -0.49
N SER A 273 8.79 19.93 -1.10
CA SER A 273 9.81 19.06 -1.65
C SER A 273 10.58 19.72 -2.80
N ILE A 274 9.90 20.44 -3.73
CA ILE A 274 10.57 21.17 -4.82
C ILE A 274 11.45 22.30 -4.28
N LEU A 275 11.02 23.00 -3.23
CA LEU A 275 11.82 24.05 -2.64
C LEU A 275 13.06 23.50 -1.92
N LEU A 276 12.87 22.42 -1.15
CA LEU A 276 13.93 21.86 -0.30
C LEU A 276 14.91 20.96 -1.08
N VAL A 277 14.48 20.29 -2.15
CA VAL A 277 15.37 19.42 -2.96
C VAL A 277 16.52 20.21 -3.58
N ARG A 278 16.31 21.47 -3.90
CA ARG A 278 17.36 22.34 -4.48
C ARG A 278 18.51 22.62 -3.50
N GLN A 279 18.25 22.59 -2.21
CA GLN A 279 19.24 22.89 -1.15
C GLN A 279 19.79 21.61 -0.51
N TYR A 280 18.93 20.61 -0.29
CA TYR A 280 19.24 19.42 0.51
C TYR A 280 19.16 18.13 -0.29
N GLN A 281 19.02 18.20 -1.63
CA GLN A 281 18.93 17.05 -2.52
C GLN A 281 17.87 16.02 -2.03
N THR A 282 18.21 14.73 -1.96
CA THR A 282 17.31 13.65 -1.51
C THR A 282 16.73 13.89 -0.12
N LEU A 283 17.54 14.43 0.82
CA LEU A 283 17.07 14.77 2.16
C LEU A 283 15.94 15.80 2.11
N GLY A 284 16.03 16.79 1.20
CA GLY A 284 15.02 17.83 1.02
C GLY A 284 13.66 17.30 0.61
N VAL A 285 13.61 16.26 -0.23
CA VAL A 285 12.35 15.59 -0.62
C VAL A 285 11.68 14.98 0.61
N PHE A 286 12.41 14.24 1.44
CA PHE A 286 11.86 13.57 2.61
C PHE A 286 11.47 14.55 3.74
N ILE A 287 12.19 15.66 3.88
CA ILE A 287 11.80 16.75 4.80
C ILE A 287 10.49 17.40 4.30
N GLY A 288 10.34 17.61 2.98
CA GLY A 288 9.10 18.11 2.41
C GLY A 288 7.89 17.24 2.73
N THR A 289 8.05 15.92 2.58
CA THR A 289 7.04 14.92 2.96
C THR A 289 6.73 14.96 4.47
N PHE A 290 7.75 15.06 5.30
CA PHE A 290 7.60 15.16 6.76
C PHE A 290 6.82 16.42 7.17
N LEU A 291 7.23 17.58 6.67
CA LEU A 291 6.60 18.86 7.01
C LEU A 291 5.15 18.93 6.49
N SER A 292 4.89 18.49 5.26
CA SER A 292 3.53 18.47 4.72
C SER A 292 2.60 17.60 5.55
N THR A 293 3.08 16.44 6.00
CA THR A 293 2.31 15.54 6.84
C THR A 293 2.03 16.14 8.22
N ILE A 294 3.00 16.79 8.87
CA ILE A 294 2.77 17.48 10.14
C ILE A 294 1.77 18.62 9.97
N LEU A 295 1.95 19.48 9.00
CA LEU A 295 1.10 20.67 8.79
C LEU A 295 -0.36 20.33 8.47
N THR A 296 -0.61 19.15 7.92
CA THR A 296 -1.97 18.73 7.53
C THR A 296 -2.61 17.71 8.46
N SER A 297 -1.85 17.09 9.36
CA SER A 297 -2.31 15.89 10.08
C SER A 297 -2.16 15.97 11.59
N VAL A 298 -1.49 17.00 12.11
CA VAL A 298 -1.35 17.34 13.53
C VAL A 298 -2.08 18.68 13.85
#